data_c76c7e661172bc6d3840dd5db05f3f85
#
_entry.id   c76c7e661172bc6d3840dd5db05f3f85
#
_cell.length_a   1.000
_cell.length_b   1.000
_cell.length_c   1.000
_cell.angle_alpha   90.00
_cell.angle_beta   90.00
_cell.angle_gamma   90.00
#
_symmetry.space_group_name_H-M   'P 1'
#
loop_
_entity.id
_entity.type
_entity.pdbx_description
1 polymer ?
#
loop_
_entity_poly.entity_id
_entity_poly.type
_entity_poly.pdbx_seq_one_letter_code
_entity_poly.pdbx_strand_id
1 'polypeptide(L)'
;TLAIAGLAAAMQATMLIVVVATGKVLFALPGLPPAHLLASGTLVAVACVPLAAFQSSISMLIRSFAGAVALAAALAGVSVSLLTAKIGSISYTLPHALATRTALLGSGMFSDPSHPDMTTFGGIATTAVILTLLIVASTGRILKCRDLYT
;
A
#
# COMPACT_ATOMS: atom_id res chain seq x y z
N THR A 1 2.17 14.86 -4.38
CA THR A 1 1.61 13.75 -3.59
C THR A 1 0.24 13.32 -4.12
N LEU A 2 -0.72 14.26 -4.32
CA LEU A 2 -2.06 13.94 -4.85
C LEU A 2 -2.04 13.34 -6.25
N ALA A 3 -1.19 13.85 -7.16
CA ALA A 3 -1.04 13.32 -8.51
C ALA A 3 -0.52 11.87 -8.50
N ILE A 4 0.45 11.56 -7.63
CA ILE A 4 1.01 10.20 -7.49
C ILE A 4 -0.04 9.25 -6.91
N ALA A 5 -0.80 9.71 -5.90
CA ALA A 5 -1.89 8.93 -5.34
C ALA A 5 -3.01 8.68 -6.37
N GLY A 6 -3.35 9.69 -7.18
CA GLY A 6 -4.31 9.55 -8.27
C GLY A 6 -3.85 8.56 -9.35
N LEU A 7 -2.57 8.61 -9.74
CA LEU A 7 -1.99 7.66 -10.68
C LEU A 7 -1.99 6.24 -10.12
N ALA A 8 -1.59 6.06 -8.86
CA ALA A 8 -1.60 4.76 -8.20
C ALA A 8 -3.02 4.19 -8.11
N ALA A 9 -4.02 5.01 -7.78
CA ALA A 9 -5.42 4.60 -7.75
C ALA A 9 -5.92 4.18 -9.15
N ALA A 10 -5.55 4.93 -10.20
CA ALA A 10 -5.91 4.60 -11.58
C ALA A 10 -5.27 3.28 -12.03
N MET A 11 -3.98 3.05 -11.72
CA MET A 11 -3.31 1.78 -11.99
C MET A 11 -3.97 0.62 -11.26
N GLN A 12 -4.33 0.81 -9.99
CA GLN A 12 -5.01 -0.20 -9.19
C GLN A 12 -6.39 -0.54 -9.75
N ALA A 13 -7.17 0.47 -10.15
CA ALA A 13 -8.47 0.27 -10.78
C ALA A 13 -8.35 -0.50 -12.10
N THR A 14 -7.36 -0.16 -12.93
CA THR A 14 -7.08 -0.86 -14.18
C THR A 14 -6.71 -2.32 -13.92
N MET A 15 -5.82 -2.59 -12.97
CA MET A 15 -5.45 -3.96 -12.58
C MET A 15 -6.68 -4.76 -12.12
N LEU A 16 -7.53 -4.17 -11.30
CA LEU A 16 -8.74 -4.82 -10.80
C LEU A 16 -9.70 -5.19 -11.96
N ILE A 17 -9.90 -4.26 -12.88
CA ILE A 17 -10.74 -4.49 -14.09
C ILE A 17 -10.16 -5.64 -14.92
N VAL A 18 -8.86 -5.65 -15.17
CA VAL A 18 -8.18 -6.69 -15.94
C VAL A 18 -8.33 -8.06 -15.26
N VAL A 19 -8.07 -8.15 -13.95
CA VAL A 19 -8.19 -9.40 -13.18
C VAL A 19 -9.62 -9.93 -13.21
N VAL A 20 -10.62 -9.07 -12.99
CA VAL A 20 -12.04 -9.47 -13.02
C VAL A 20 -12.46 -9.92 -14.42
N ALA A 21 -12.08 -9.16 -15.46
CA ALA A 21 -12.38 -9.50 -16.83
C ALA A 21 -11.74 -10.85 -17.23
N THR A 22 -10.46 -11.04 -16.90
CA THR A 22 -9.72 -12.28 -17.16
C THR A 22 -10.34 -13.46 -16.41
N GLY A 23 -10.68 -13.28 -15.14
CA GLY A 23 -11.33 -14.30 -14.33
C GLY A 23 -12.67 -14.75 -14.90
N LYS A 24 -13.49 -13.80 -15.38
CA LYS A 24 -14.77 -14.12 -16.01
C LYS A 24 -14.62 -14.77 -17.38
N VAL A 25 -13.74 -14.23 -18.24
CA VAL A 25 -13.64 -14.64 -19.64
C VAL A 25 -12.85 -15.95 -19.79
N LEU A 26 -11.73 -16.09 -19.08
CA LEU A 26 -10.85 -17.26 -19.26
C LEU A 26 -11.18 -18.41 -18.29
N PHE A 27 -11.64 -18.10 -17.08
CA PHE A 27 -11.84 -19.13 -16.05
C PHE A 27 -13.31 -19.35 -15.69
N ALA A 28 -14.24 -18.64 -16.32
CA ALA A 28 -15.69 -18.75 -16.06
C ALA A 28 -16.03 -18.71 -14.56
N LEU A 29 -15.26 -17.96 -13.77
CA LEU A 29 -15.44 -17.87 -12.32
C LEU A 29 -16.81 -17.26 -12.02
N PRO A 30 -17.56 -17.82 -11.02
CA PRO A 30 -18.81 -17.23 -10.57
C PRO A 30 -18.53 -15.78 -10.14
N GLY A 31 -19.40 -14.87 -10.57
CA GLY A 31 -19.19 -13.43 -10.34
C GLY A 31 -19.02 -13.12 -8.85
N LEU A 32 -17.89 -12.55 -8.49
CA LEU A 32 -17.71 -11.98 -7.16
C LEU A 32 -18.73 -10.84 -6.96
N PRO A 33 -19.37 -10.73 -5.80
CA PRO A 33 -20.28 -9.64 -5.51
C PRO A 33 -19.56 -8.29 -5.75
N PRO A 34 -20.12 -7.39 -6.56
CA PRO A 34 -19.47 -6.13 -6.89
C PRO A 34 -19.13 -5.28 -5.66
N ALA A 35 -19.93 -5.40 -4.60
CA ALA A 35 -19.68 -4.70 -3.33
C ALA A 35 -18.37 -5.14 -2.68
N HIS A 36 -18.03 -6.43 -2.69
CA HIS A 36 -16.76 -6.93 -2.14
C HIS A 36 -15.55 -6.48 -2.94
N LEU A 37 -15.68 -6.44 -4.27
CA LEU A 37 -14.61 -5.95 -5.14
C LEU A 37 -14.35 -4.46 -4.94
N LEU A 38 -15.41 -3.66 -4.82
CA LEU A 38 -15.28 -2.23 -4.53
C LEU A 38 -14.70 -1.98 -3.14
N ALA A 39 -15.14 -2.72 -2.13
CA ALA A 39 -14.63 -2.58 -0.77
C ALA A 39 -13.15 -2.96 -0.69
N SER A 40 -12.73 -4.10 -1.25
CA SER A 40 -11.32 -4.49 -1.25
C SER A 40 -10.45 -3.55 -2.08
N GLY A 41 -10.93 -3.10 -3.25
CA GLY A 41 -10.24 -2.14 -4.10
C GLY A 41 -10.04 -0.79 -3.41
N THR A 42 -11.06 -0.26 -2.73
CA THR A 42 -10.95 0.98 -1.97
C THR A 42 -9.98 0.84 -0.79
N LEU A 43 -10.00 -0.30 -0.10
CA LEU A 43 -9.10 -0.56 1.00
C LEU A 43 -7.63 -0.60 0.54
N VAL A 44 -7.35 -1.27 -0.58
CA VAL A 44 -6.02 -1.29 -1.19
C VAL A 44 -5.59 0.11 -1.59
N ALA A 45 -6.48 0.90 -2.21
CA ALA A 45 -6.19 2.28 -2.57
C ALA A 45 -5.81 3.13 -1.34
N VAL A 46 -6.55 2.98 -0.24
CA VAL A 46 -6.24 3.65 1.04
C VAL A 46 -4.90 3.20 1.59
N ALA A 47 -4.60 1.90 1.57
CA ALA A 47 -3.33 1.35 2.05
C ALA A 47 -2.13 1.77 1.18
N CYS A 48 -2.34 2.15 -0.08
CA CYS A 48 -1.30 2.68 -0.96
C CYS A 48 -0.96 4.16 -0.69
N VAL A 49 -1.79 4.91 0.03
CA VAL A 49 -1.53 6.34 0.33
C VAL A 49 -0.24 6.53 1.13
N PRO A 50 0.00 5.85 2.27
CA PRO A 50 1.25 5.96 3.00
C PRO A 50 2.46 5.48 2.18
N LEU A 51 2.28 4.50 1.30
CA LEU A 51 3.33 4.04 0.40
C LEU A 51 3.71 5.15 -0.59
N ALA A 52 2.74 5.81 -1.21
CA ALA A 52 2.97 6.94 -2.11
C ALA A 52 3.62 8.12 -1.40
N ALA A 53 3.19 8.44 -0.18
CA ALA A 53 3.80 9.47 0.66
C ALA A 53 5.27 9.15 0.98
N PHE A 54 5.56 7.89 1.33
CA PHE A 54 6.91 7.41 1.62
C PHE A 54 7.82 7.48 0.39
N GLN A 55 7.37 7.01 -0.77
CA GLN A 55 8.10 7.08 -2.02
C GLN A 55 8.41 8.53 -2.43
N SER A 56 7.43 9.41 -2.31
CA SER A 56 7.61 10.85 -2.57
C SER A 56 8.66 11.46 -1.63
N SER A 57 8.63 11.08 -0.36
CA SER A 57 9.59 11.55 0.65
C SER A 57 11.01 11.10 0.34
N ILE A 58 11.18 9.82 0.00
CA ILE A 58 12.48 9.27 -0.42
C ILE A 58 13.01 10.00 -1.65
N SER A 59 12.16 10.24 -2.66
CA SER A 59 12.55 10.95 -3.88
C SER A 59 12.99 12.40 -3.63
N MET A 60 12.45 13.05 -2.60
CA MET A 60 12.89 14.39 -2.18
C MET A 60 14.20 14.39 -1.40
N LEU A 61 14.46 13.33 -0.63
CA LEU A 61 15.62 13.20 0.24
C LEU A 61 16.85 12.67 -0.50
N ILE A 62 16.64 11.78 -1.46
CA ILE A 62 17.70 11.12 -2.23
C ILE A 62 17.79 11.77 -3.61
N ARG A 63 18.94 12.42 -3.90
CA ARG A 63 19.16 13.08 -5.21
C ARG A 63 19.29 12.10 -6.38
N SER A 64 19.61 10.84 -6.13
CA SER A 64 19.78 9.82 -7.15
C SER A 64 18.47 9.05 -7.36
N PHE A 65 17.94 9.08 -8.58
CA PHE A 65 16.77 8.28 -8.96
C PHE A 65 17.00 6.78 -8.72
N ALA A 66 18.17 6.27 -9.14
CA ALA A 66 18.52 4.86 -8.94
C ALA A 66 18.57 4.47 -7.46
N GLY A 67 19.10 5.35 -6.60
CA GLY A 67 19.12 5.14 -5.15
C GLY A 67 17.73 5.08 -4.54
N ALA A 68 16.82 5.95 -4.95
CA ALA A 68 15.43 5.95 -4.47
C ALA A 68 14.69 4.66 -4.88
N VAL A 69 14.87 4.22 -6.13
CA VAL A 69 14.28 2.99 -6.65
C VAL A 69 14.87 1.74 -5.96
N ALA A 70 16.18 1.69 -5.79
CA ALA A 70 16.86 0.56 -5.11
C ALA A 70 16.39 0.42 -3.66
N LEU A 71 16.27 1.54 -2.92
CA LEU A 71 15.77 1.54 -1.56
C LEU A 71 14.31 1.06 -1.50
N ALA A 72 13.46 1.52 -2.42
CA ALA A 72 12.08 1.09 -2.52
C ALA A 72 11.97 -0.43 -2.77
N ALA A 73 12.76 -0.96 -3.71
CA ALA A 73 12.80 -2.38 -4.02
C ALA A 73 13.30 -3.22 -2.83
N ALA A 74 14.34 -2.76 -2.13
CA ALA A 74 14.85 -3.41 -0.93
C ALA A 74 13.79 -3.48 0.17
N LEU A 75 13.09 -2.37 0.44
CA LEU A 75 12.04 -2.31 1.46
C LEU A 75 10.82 -3.16 1.08
N ALA A 76 10.47 -3.24 -0.20
CA ALA A 76 9.43 -4.15 -0.68
C ALA A 76 9.83 -5.62 -0.43
N GLY A 77 11.07 -6.00 -0.76
CA GLY A 77 11.61 -7.34 -0.49
C GLY A 77 11.61 -7.70 1.00
N VAL A 78 12.08 -6.79 1.85
CA VAL A 78 12.03 -6.94 3.31
C VAL A 78 10.59 -7.11 3.80
N SER A 79 9.66 -6.30 3.29
CA SER A 79 8.24 -6.36 3.67
C SER A 79 7.62 -7.71 3.33
N VAL A 80 7.87 -8.24 2.13
CA VAL A 80 7.39 -9.56 1.72
C VAL A 80 7.99 -10.66 2.61
N SER A 81 9.29 -10.57 2.90
CA SER A 81 9.98 -11.56 3.77
C SER A 81 9.41 -11.56 5.19
N LEU A 82 9.12 -10.39 5.75
CA LEU A 82 8.52 -10.27 7.08
C LEU A 82 7.07 -10.79 7.12
N LEU A 83 6.31 -10.55 6.08
CA LEU A 83 4.95 -11.08 5.97
C LEU A 83 4.95 -12.61 5.84
N THR A 84 5.85 -13.18 5.04
CA THR A 84 5.99 -14.64 4.91
C THR A 84 6.48 -15.31 6.19
N ALA A 85 7.31 -14.61 6.99
CA ALA A 85 7.72 -15.05 8.33
C ALA A 85 6.60 -14.94 9.38
N LYS A 86 5.39 -14.53 9.00
CA LYS A 86 4.20 -14.36 9.86
C LYS A 86 4.40 -13.38 11.02
N ILE A 87 5.28 -12.41 10.88
CA ILE A 87 5.48 -11.35 11.87
C ILE A 87 4.42 -10.26 11.64
N GLY A 88 3.17 -10.57 12.02
CA GLY A 88 2.00 -9.76 11.68
C GLY A 88 1.99 -8.33 12.22
N SER A 89 2.64 -8.08 13.37
CA SER A 89 2.72 -6.73 13.97
C SER A 89 3.50 -5.73 13.11
N ILE A 90 4.52 -6.19 12.38
CA ILE A 90 5.35 -5.34 11.53
C ILE A 90 4.59 -4.89 10.27
N SER A 91 3.58 -5.65 9.83
CA SER A 91 2.78 -5.27 8.66
C SER A 91 2.05 -3.93 8.83
N TYR A 92 1.83 -3.48 10.05
CA TYR A 92 1.20 -2.18 10.33
C TYR A 92 2.19 -1.03 10.45
N THR A 93 3.49 -1.30 10.53
CA THR A 93 4.51 -0.26 10.70
C THR A 93 5.18 0.14 9.39
N LEU A 94 5.23 -0.76 8.43
CA LEU A 94 5.87 -0.53 7.14
C LEU A 94 4.84 -0.27 6.04
N PRO A 95 4.92 0.85 5.30
CA PRO A 95 3.97 1.17 4.22
C PRO A 95 3.89 0.09 3.14
N HIS A 96 5.02 -0.52 2.76
CA HIS A 96 5.07 -1.61 1.80
C HIS A 96 4.37 -2.87 2.32
N ALA A 97 4.57 -3.22 3.60
CA ALA A 97 3.95 -4.38 4.21
C ALA A 97 2.44 -4.20 4.35
N LEU A 98 1.99 -2.99 4.73
CA LEU A 98 0.57 -2.66 4.81
C LEU A 98 -0.11 -2.80 3.45
N ALA A 99 0.47 -2.22 2.40
CA ALA A 99 -0.07 -2.31 1.04
C ALA A 99 -0.12 -3.76 0.53
N THR A 100 0.97 -4.53 0.72
CA THR A 100 1.04 -5.93 0.29
C THR A 100 0.04 -6.79 1.05
N ARG A 101 -0.05 -6.65 2.38
CA ARG A 101 -1.02 -7.38 3.19
C ARG A 101 -2.44 -7.08 2.74
N THR A 102 -2.76 -5.81 2.53
CA THR A 102 -4.09 -5.38 2.10
C THR A 102 -4.46 -5.94 0.73
N ALA A 103 -3.50 -5.97 -0.21
CA ALA A 103 -3.70 -6.53 -1.54
C ALA A 103 -3.94 -8.05 -1.51
N LEU A 104 -3.40 -8.75 -0.51
CA LEU A 104 -3.51 -10.20 -0.36
C LEU A 104 -4.60 -10.63 0.65
N LEU A 105 -5.38 -9.68 1.19
CA LEU A 105 -6.52 -9.99 2.05
C LEU A 105 -7.51 -10.91 1.33
N GLY A 106 -7.88 -11.99 2.00
CA GLY A 106 -8.80 -12.99 1.45
C GLY A 106 -8.15 -14.01 0.52
N SER A 107 -6.84 -13.91 0.22
CA SER A 107 -6.12 -14.90 -0.59
C SER A 107 -5.81 -16.22 0.16
N GLY A 108 -6.00 -16.25 1.47
CA GLY A 108 -5.60 -17.37 2.33
C GLY A 108 -4.07 -17.47 2.55
N MET A 109 -3.29 -16.59 1.98
CA MET A 109 -1.82 -16.62 2.08
C MET A 109 -1.32 -16.24 3.47
N PHE A 110 -2.07 -15.38 4.16
CA PHE A 110 -1.83 -15.00 5.55
C PHE A 110 -2.99 -15.51 6.39
N SER A 111 -2.76 -15.70 7.70
CA SER A 111 -3.79 -16.16 8.65
C SER A 111 -4.92 -15.12 8.87
N ASP A 112 -5.20 -14.32 7.86
CA ASP A 112 -6.25 -13.32 7.87
C ASP A 112 -7.60 -13.99 7.53
N PRO A 113 -8.71 -13.52 8.12
CA PRO A 113 -10.03 -14.07 7.83
C PRO A 113 -10.33 -13.96 6.34
N SER A 114 -10.97 -14.98 5.79
CA SER A 114 -11.38 -15.04 4.38
C SER A 114 -12.32 -13.90 3.97
N HIS A 115 -12.98 -13.28 4.95
CA HIS A 115 -13.80 -12.08 4.79
C HIS A 115 -13.30 -11.02 5.78
N PRO A 116 -12.75 -9.89 5.29
CA PRO A 116 -12.31 -8.81 6.18
C PRO A 116 -13.51 -8.17 6.88
N ASP A 117 -13.48 -8.19 8.20
CA ASP A 117 -14.47 -7.54 9.05
C ASP A 117 -14.30 -6.02 9.05
N MET A 118 -15.37 -5.30 9.45
CA MET A 118 -15.32 -3.85 9.64
C MET A 118 -14.19 -3.40 10.57
N THR A 119 -13.81 -4.22 11.54
CA THR A 119 -12.67 -3.99 12.44
C THR A 119 -11.34 -4.02 11.69
N THR A 120 -11.17 -4.95 10.76
CA THR A 120 -9.98 -5.04 9.89
C THR A 120 -9.90 -3.86 8.95
N PHE A 121 -11.05 -3.46 8.34
CA PHE A 121 -11.13 -2.25 7.51
C PHE A 121 -10.76 -1.00 8.28
N GLY A 122 -11.35 -0.81 9.45
CA GLY A 122 -11.06 0.32 10.33
C GLY A 122 -9.59 0.36 10.75
N GLY A 123 -9.03 -0.80 11.11
CA GLY A 123 -7.64 -0.94 11.51
C GLY A 123 -6.66 -0.56 10.39
N ILE A 124 -6.88 -1.02 9.17
CA ILE A 124 -6.05 -0.68 8.01
C ILE A 124 -6.18 0.80 7.67
N ALA A 125 -7.40 1.33 7.62
CA ALA A 125 -7.64 2.73 7.29
C ALA A 125 -7.01 3.69 8.32
N THR A 126 -7.20 3.43 9.60
CA THR A 126 -6.59 4.25 10.67
C THR A 126 -5.07 4.19 10.63
N THR A 127 -4.50 3.01 10.43
CA THR A 127 -3.05 2.83 10.30
C THR A 127 -2.51 3.57 9.08
N ALA A 128 -3.19 3.50 7.94
CA ALA A 128 -2.79 4.21 6.73
C ALA A 128 -2.77 5.73 6.94
N VAL A 129 -3.78 6.29 7.63
CA VAL A 129 -3.83 7.72 7.95
C VAL A 129 -2.69 8.11 8.89
N ILE A 130 -2.48 7.36 9.98
CA ILE A 130 -1.42 7.62 10.96
C ILE A 130 -0.05 7.58 10.29
N LEU A 131 0.25 6.53 9.51
CA LEU A 131 1.52 6.40 8.79
C LEU A 131 1.73 7.55 7.81
N THR A 132 0.70 7.93 7.07
CA THR A 132 0.79 9.06 6.13
C THR A 132 1.14 10.36 6.86
N LEU A 133 0.46 10.67 7.95
CA LEU A 133 0.71 11.87 8.75
C LEU A 133 2.12 11.86 9.33
N LEU A 134 2.58 10.73 9.86
CA LEU A 134 3.93 10.59 10.41
C LEU A 134 5.01 10.79 9.33
N ILE A 135 4.83 10.20 8.16
CA ILE A 135 5.77 10.33 7.03
C ILE A 135 5.84 11.79 6.56
N VAL A 136 4.68 12.42 6.33
CA VAL A 136 4.63 13.81 5.87
C VAL A 136 5.21 14.77 6.90
N ALA A 137 4.88 14.60 8.19
CA ALA A 137 5.41 15.42 9.27
C ALA A 137 6.93 15.28 9.42
N SER A 138 7.43 14.04 9.37
CA SER A 138 8.86 13.75 9.44
C SER A 138 9.62 14.36 8.27
N THR A 139 9.11 14.19 7.06
CA THR A 139 9.71 14.75 5.85
C THR A 139 9.73 16.27 5.90
N GLY A 140 8.63 16.90 6.32
CA GLY A 140 8.56 18.35 6.48
C GLY A 140 9.56 18.89 7.50
N ARG A 141 9.80 18.19 8.60
CA ARG A 141 10.83 18.56 9.59
C ARG A 141 12.24 18.45 9.02
N ILE A 142 12.55 17.35 8.33
CA ILE A 142 13.88 17.13 7.73
C ILE A 142 14.18 18.19 6.67
N LEU A 143 13.21 18.54 5.82
CA LEU A 143 13.37 19.56 4.80
C LEU A 143 13.61 20.95 5.43
N LYS A 144 12.84 21.33 6.45
CA LYS A 144 13.06 22.59 7.19
C LYS A 144 14.45 22.67 7.82
N CYS A 145 14.94 21.56 8.39
CA CYS A 145 16.30 21.54 8.94
C CYS A 145 17.37 21.72 7.84
N ARG A 146 17.15 21.19 6.64
CA ARG A 146 18.09 21.37 5.52
C ARG A 146 18.15 22.80 5.00
N ASP A 147 16.99 23.45 4.90
CA ASP A 147 16.91 24.85 4.43
C ASP A 147 17.53 25.86 5.41
N LEU A 148 17.69 25.49 6.70
CA LEU A 148 18.36 26.34 7.70
C LEU A 148 19.90 26.27 7.63
N TYR A 149 20.47 25.31 6.90
CA TYR A 149 21.91 25.13 6.76
C TYR A 149 22.46 25.46 5.35
N THR A 150 21.62 25.94 4.45
CA THR A 150 21.98 26.50 3.13
C THR A 150 21.87 27.99 3.12
#